data_bb3ca72e17e6d5255385814e09b39677
#
_entry.id   bb3ca72e17e6d5255385814e09b39677
#
_cell.length_a   1.000
_cell.length_b   1.000
_cell.length_c   1.000
_cell.angle_alpha   90.00
_cell.angle_beta   90.00
_cell.angle_gamma   90.00
#
_symmetry.space_group_name_H-M   'P 1'
#
loop_
_entity.id
_entity.type
_entity.pdbx_description
1 polymer ?
#
loop_
_entity_poly.entity_id
_entity_poly.type
_entity_poly.pdbx_seq_one_letter_code
_entity_poly.pdbx_strand_id
1 'polypeptide(L)'
;MLDCVPRGTVEHTVGKINPAKTCQPMGAMYAALGIHGCLPHSHGSQGCCAYHRMHLTRHFRDPVLASSSSFTEGASVFGGAANLKTSIKNVFEIYRPDVIAIHTTCLSETIGDDIPNIIREAEIPEGRTVIHANTPSYQGSHVTGFANMCRAMVSYLAEADLPVKKEQVNILPGFVNPGDMRELRRLAGVLGVPTLLFPDTSNVLDTPLTSRYEMFPAGGATVEEIRDSGNSRLTVALGTWASGPAGALLQEKCGVPCVPLKLPIGLKATDEFVMALVKEFGLAVPASLAIERGQVVDTLIDTHFHYQGKRVAIFGDPDTVIALVE
;
A
#
# COMPACT_ATOMS: atom_id res chain seq x y z
N MET A 1 -9.24 21.01 -34.76
CA MET A 1 -7.84 20.58 -34.75
C MET A 1 -7.07 21.43 -33.75
N LEU A 2 -6.40 20.84 -32.79
CA LEU A 2 -5.72 21.59 -31.73
C LEU A 2 -4.36 22.07 -32.25
N ASP A 3 -4.32 23.27 -32.81
CA ASP A 3 -3.06 23.91 -33.26
C ASP A 3 -2.14 24.35 -32.12
N CYS A 4 -2.53 24.07 -30.88
CA CYS A 4 -1.78 24.40 -29.67
C CYS A 4 -0.89 23.27 -29.12
N VAL A 5 -0.81 22.13 -29.80
CA VAL A 5 0.09 21.05 -29.40
C VAL A 5 1.52 21.38 -29.86
N PRO A 6 2.49 21.51 -28.95
CA PRO A 6 3.87 21.77 -29.32
C PRO A 6 4.38 20.69 -30.28
N ARG A 7 5.00 21.10 -31.39
CA ARG A 7 5.59 20.17 -32.37
C ARG A 7 6.96 19.62 -31.98
N GLY A 8 7.42 19.90 -30.77
CA GLY A 8 8.69 19.40 -30.23
C GLY A 8 8.59 19.13 -28.74
N THR A 9 9.52 18.34 -28.23
CA THR A 9 9.67 18.11 -26.78
C THR A 9 10.10 19.40 -26.12
N VAL A 10 9.28 19.91 -25.21
CA VAL A 10 9.67 21.04 -24.35
C VAL A 10 10.22 20.41 -23.06
N GLU A 11 11.51 20.67 -22.78
CA GLU A 11 12.06 20.35 -21.47
C GLU A 11 11.44 21.27 -20.42
N HIS A 12 10.59 20.71 -19.58
CA HIS A 12 10.07 21.41 -18.42
C HIS A 12 11.03 21.22 -17.25
N THR A 13 11.66 22.28 -16.82
CA THR A 13 12.50 22.32 -15.61
C THR A 13 11.69 22.26 -14.32
N VAL A 14 10.37 22.46 -14.40
CA VAL A 14 9.47 22.51 -13.26
C VAL A 14 8.38 21.45 -13.43
N GLY A 15 8.36 20.50 -12.49
CA GLY A 15 7.21 19.67 -12.17
C GLY A 15 6.73 18.73 -13.27
N LYS A 16 7.23 17.52 -13.27
CA LYS A 16 6.57 16.40 -13.95
C LYS A 16 5.25 16.12 -13.20
N ILE A 17 4.14 16.64 -13.74
CA ILE A 17 2.82 16.47 -13.12
C ILE A 17 2.19 15.19 -13.67
N ASN A 18 2.01 14.18 -12.81
CA ASN A 18 1.14 13.05 -13.10
C ASN A 18 -0.32 13.53 -12.98
N PRO A 19 -1.14 13.51 -14.05
CA PRO A 19 -2.52 13.95 -13.99
C PRO A 19 -3.42 13.04 -13.12
N ALA A 20 -2.99 11.81 -12.88
CA ALA A 20 -3.66 10.87 -11.96
C ALA A 20 -3.20 11.04 -10.50
N LYS A 21 -2.29 11.98 -10.23
CA LYS A 21 -1.74 12.20 -8.90
C LYS A 21 -2.79 12.70 -7.93
N THR A 22 -2.83 12.05 -6.75
CA THR A 22 -3.45 12.56 -5.53
C THR A 22 -2.40 12.79 -4.45
N CYS A 23 -2.79 13.37 -3.31
CA CYS A 23 -1.85 13.67 -2.24
C CYS A 23 -1.46 12.43 -1.42
N GLN A 24 -0.34 12.53 -0.68
CA GLN A 24 0.20 11.43 0.13
C GLN A 24 -0.80 10.81 1.12
N PRO A 25 -1.60 11.59 1.89
CA PRO A 25 -2.54 11.02 2.85
C PRO A 25 -3.52 10.01 2.28
N MET A 26 -3.93 10.16 1.01
CA MET A 26 -4.82 9.21 0.35
C MET A 26 -4.14 7.84 0.18
N GLY A 27 -2.90 7.81 -0.26
CA GLY A 27 -2.15 6.56 -0.39
C GLY A 27 -1.84 5.90 0.95
N ALA A 28 -1.54 6.71 1.97
CA ALA A 28 -1.35 6.21 3.34
C ALA A 28 -2.65 5.61 3.91
N MET A 29 -3.79 6.25 3.67
CA MET A 29 -5.10 5.72 4.05
C MET A 29 -5.37 4.38 3.34
N TYR A 30 -5.09 4.29 2.04
CA TYR A 30 -5.25 3.05 1.28
C TYR A 30 -4.38 1.91 1.85
N ALA A 31 -3.11 2.16 2.14
CA ALA A 31 -2.22 1.17 2.76
C ALA A 31 -2.72 0.76 4.15
N ALA A 32 -3.15 1.70 4.99
CA ALA A 32 -3.65 1.44 6.33
C ALA A 32 -4.89 0.53 6.34
N LEU A 33 -5.77 0.67 5.35
CA LEU A 33 -6.93 -0.21 5.16
C LEU A 33 -6.53 -1.66 4.85
N GLY A 34 -5.29 -1.90 4.43
CA GLY A 34 -4.74 -3.24 4.23
C GLY A 34 -4.25 -3.93 5.51
N ILE A 35 -4.42 -3.33 6.68
CA ILE A 35 -4.20 -3.96 7.99
C ILE A 35 -5.55 -4.39 8.56
N HIS A 36 -5.67 -5.65 8.98
CA HIS A 36 -6.89 -6.15 9.61
C HIS A 36 -7.21 -5.37 10.89
N GLY A 37 -8.48 -5.03 11.08
CA GLY A 37 -8.93 -4.30 12.27
C GLY A 37 -8.37 -2.88 12.40
N CYS A 38 -7.80 -2.32 11.34
CA CYS A 38 -7.20 -0.98 11.37
C CYS A 38 -8.22 0.12 11.09
N LEU A 39 -8.11 1.21 11.84
CA LEU A 39 -8.81 2.46 11.57
C LEU A 39 -7.80 3.53 11.14
N PRO A 40 -7.79 3.93 9.85
CA PRO A 40 -7.00 5.06 9.40
C PRO A 40 -7.44 6.35 10.07
N HIS A 41 -6.48 7.16 10.53
CA HIS A 41 -6.74 8.42 11.22
C HIS A 41 -5.99 9.58 10.55
N SER A 42 -6.75 10.54 10.02
CA SER A 42 -6.20 11.77 9.43
C SER A 42 -5.92 12.79 10.52
N HIS A 43 -4.65 13.02 10.83
CA HIS A 43 -4.27 14.08 11.77
C HIS A 43 -4.20 15.42 11.05
N GLY A 44 -5.17 16.29 11.36
CA GLY A 44 -5.29 17.61 10.77
C GLY A 44 -6.73 17.96 10.38
N SER A 45 -6.93 18.41 9.13
CA SER A 45 -8.22 18.87 8.64
C SER A 45 -9.21 17.73 8.37
N GLN A 46 -10.43 17.85 8.91
CA GLN A 46 -11.55 16.95 8.64
C GLN A 46 -11.98 16.94 7.17
N GLY A 47 -11.82 18.05 6.46
CA GLY A 47 -12.12 18.15 5.04
C GLY A 47 -11.23 17.23 4.20
N CYS A 48 -9.93 17.19 4.50
CA CYS A 48 -8.98 16.27 3.87
C CYS A 48 -9.41 14.82 4.05
N CYS A 49 -9.74 14.41 5.27
CA CYS A 49 -10.23 13.06 5.57
C CYS A 49 -11.48 12.71 4.75
N ALA A 50 -12.45 13.62 4.71
CA ALA A 50 -13.69 13.43 3.96
C ALA A 50 -13.45 13.23 2.47
N TYR A 51 -12.56 14.03 1.86
CA TYR A 51 -12.21 13.92 0.44
C TYR A 51 -11.44 12.63 0.13
N HIS A 52 -10.49 12.23 0.96
CA HIS A 52 -9.75 10.97 0.78
C HIS A 52 -10.69 9.76 0.83
N ARG A 53 -11.59 9.72 1.82
CA ARG A 53 -12.63 8.71 1.93
C ARG A 53 -13.53 8.68 0.70
N MET A 54 -13.97 9.85 0.23
CA MET A 54 -14.81 9.96 -0.96
C MET A 54 -14.12 9.40 -2.20
N HIS A 55 -12.83 9.66 -2.39
CA HIS A 55 -12.06 9.11 -3.51
C HIS A 55 -12.06 7.58 -3.51
N LEU A 56 -11.70 6.97 -2.38
CA LEU A 56 -11.66 5.52 -2.25
C LEU A 56 -13.06 4.90 -2.39
N THR A 57 -14.07 5.47 -1.73
CA THR A 57 -15.46 5.01 -1.84
C THR A 57 -15.99 5.08 -3.28
N ARG A 58 -15.65 6.12 -4.03
CA ARG A 58 -16.07 6.23 -5.44
C ARG A 58 -15.40 5.20 -6.34
N HIS A 59 -14.13 4.88 -6.07
CA HIS A 59 -13.38 3.89 -6.84
C HIS A 59 -13.84 2.47 -6.55
N PHE A 60 -13.83 2.08 -5.28
CA PHE A 60 -14.13 0.71 -4.86
C PHE A 60 -15.62 0.41 -4.67
N ARG A 61 -16.47 1.45 -4.56
CA ARG A 61 -17.91 1.34 -4.31
C ARG A 61 -18.29 0.87 -2.89
N ASP A 62 -17.30 0.65 -2.04
CA ASP A 62 -17.50 0.28 -0.64
C ASP A 62 -17.28 1.46 0.31
N PRO A 63 -18.01 1.51 1.45
CA PRO A 63 -17.79 2.52 2.47
C PRO A 63 -16.38 2.42 3.05
N VAL A 64 -15.63 3.52 3.01
CA VAL A 64 -14.29 3.58 3.60
C VAL A 64 -14.36 4.15 5.00
N LEU A 65 -13.87 3.38 5.97
CA LEU A 65 -13.75 3.81 7.36
C LEU A 65 -12.50 4.67 7.54
N ALA A 66 -12.66 5.83 8.15
CA ALA A 66 -11.55 6.67 8.61
C ALA A 66 -12.04 7.70 9.62
N SER A 67 -11.15 8.16 10.49
CA SER A 67 -11.40 9.22 11.49
C SER A 67 -10.46 10.40 11.29
N SER A 68 -10.71 11.48 12.01
CA SER A 68 -9.91 12.71 11.92
C SER A 68 -9.79 13.41 13.27
N SER A 69 -8.64 14.06 13.50
CA SER A 69 -8.42 14.95 14.64
C SER A 69 -9.24 16.24 14.57
N SER A 70 -9.84 16.53 13.42
CA SER A 70 -10.78 17.65 13.20
C SER A 70 -10.27 18.99 13.74
N PHE A 71 -9.19 19.49 13.15
CA PHE A 71 -8.58 20.75 13.59
C PHE A 71 -9.56 21.93 13.53
N THR A 72 -9.60 22.65 14.63
CA THR A 72 -10.22 23.98 14.73
C THR A 72 -9.19 25.06 14.48
N GLU A 73 -9.60 26.32 14.46
CA GLU A 73 -8.70 27.48 14.37
C GLU A 73 -7.64 27.45 15.48
N GLY A 74 -8.06 27.14 16.71
CA GLY A 74 -7.13 27.01 17.84
C GLY A 74 -6.04 25.96 17.65
N ALA A 75 -6.41 24.77 17.17
CA ALA A 75 -5.46 23.70 16.86
C ALA A 75 -4.50 24.10 15.73
N SER A 76 -4.98 24.90 14.76
CA SER A 76 -4.16 25.38 13.65
C SER A 76 -3.10 26.41 14.09
N VAL A 77 -3.29 27.08 15.22
CA VAL A 77 -2.37 28.10 15.77
C VAL A 77 -1.48 27.51 16.88
N PHE A 78 -2.04 26.71 17.77
CA PHE A 78 -1.36 26.25 18.99
C PHE A 78 -0.89 24.78 18.91
N GLY A 79 -1.15 24.09 17.80
CA GLY A 79 -0.82 22.67 17.60
C GLY A 79 -1.98 21.73 17.88
N GLY A 80 -1.92 20.55 17.25
CA GLY A 80 -2.96 19.54 17.27
C GLY A 80 -2.81 18.46 18.33
N ALA A 81 -1.83 18.56 19.24
CA ALA A 81 -1.50 17.51 20.20
C ALA A 81 -2.70 17.08 21.06
N ALA A 82 -3.45 18.05 21.62
CA ALA A 82 -4.64 17.77 22.42
C ALA A 82 -5.75 17.08 21.60
N ASN A 83 -5.94 17.53 20.36
CA ASN A 83 -6.90 16.92 19.44
C ASN A 83 -6.54 15.46 19.13
N LEU A 84 -5.25 15.17 18.87
CA LEU A 84 -4.80 13.82 18.56
C LEU A 84 -4.95 12.87 19.74
N LYS A 85 -4.52 13.28 20.96
CA LYS A 85 -4.69 12.47 22.19
C LYS A 85 -6.17 12.15 22.43
N THR A 86 -7.04 13.16 22.35
CA THR A 86 -8.49 12.96 22.51
C THR A 86 -9.07 12.05 21.43
N SER A 87 -8.61 12.20 20.19
CA SER A 87 -9.06 11.36 19.08
C SER A 87 -8.63 9.90 19.24
N ILE A 88 -7.38 9.64 19.64
CA ILE A 88 -6.89 8.28 19.92
C ILE A 88 -7.78 7.59 20.97
N LYS A 89 -8.02 8.27 22.09
CA LYS A 89 -8.88 7.76 23.16
C LYS A 89 -10.29 7.46 22.65
N ASN A 90 -10.95 8.43 22.01
CA ASN A 90 -12.32 8.27 21.51
C ASN A 90 -12.43 7.17 20.45
N VAL A 91 -11.44 7.03 19.58
CA VAL A 91 -11.43 5.99 18.54
C VAL A 91 -11.37 4.61 19.17
N PHE A 92 -10.51 4.38 20.16
CA PHE A 92 -10.45 3.10 20.86
C PHE A 92 -11.72 2.81 21.67
N GLU A 93 -12.32 3.80 22.30
CA GLU A 93 -13.56 3.62 23.08
C GLU A 93 -14.77 3.30 22.19
N ILE A 94 -14.92 4.02 21.06
CA ILE A 94 -16.12 3.96 20.21
C ILE A 94 -16.02 2.83 19.18
N TYR A 95 -14.90 2.78 18.43
CA TYR A 95 -14.73 1.89 17.27
C TYR A 95 -13.98 0.60 17.61
N ARG A 96 -13.18 0.61 18.67
CA ARG A 96 -12.41 -0.54 19.18
C ARG A 96 -11.54 -1.21 18.13
N PRO A 97 -10.80 -0.46 17.28
CA PRO A 97 -9.90 -1.07 16.31
C PRO A 97 -8.74 -1.79 17.00
N ASP A 98 -8.09 -2.72 16.29
CA ASP A 98 -6.84 -3.31 16.75
C ASP A 98 -5.67 -2.35 16.56
N VAL A 99 -5.72 -1.56 15.47
CA VAL A 99 -4.70 -0.59 15.11
C VAL A 99 -5.32 0.75 14.74
N ILE A 100 -4.71 1.85 15.19
CA ILE A 100 -4.93 3.18 14.62
C ILE A 100 -3.71 3.53 13.77
N ALA A 101 -3.91 3.74 12.47
CA ALA A 101 -2.86 4.17 11.56
C ALA A 101 -2.99 5.67 11.26
N ILE A 102 -2.15 6.47 11.91
CA ILE A 102 -2.16 7.92 11.78
C ILE A 102 -1.39 8.32 10.52
N HIS A 103 -2.01 9.17 9.69
CA HIS A 103 -1.35 9.86 8.60
C HIS A 103 -1.61 11.37 8.74
N THR A 104 -0.58 12.15 8.49
CA THR A 104 -0.62 13.61 8.65
C THR A 104 -1.25 14.26 7.42
N THR A 105 -1.87 15.43 7.60
CA THR A 105 -2.30 16.31 6.50
C THR A 105 -1.33 17.46 6.34
N CYS A 106 -1.46 18.26 5.27
CA CYS A 106 -0.59 19.41 5.04
C CYS A 106 -0.62 20.41 6.21
N LEU A 107 -1.74 20.53 6.90
CA LEU A 107 -1.89 21.45 8.01
C LEU A 107 -1.04 21.02 9.22
N SER A 108 -1.15 19.78 9.67
CA SER A 108 -0.37 19.24 10.79
C SER A 108 1.13 19.22 10.49
N GLU A 109 1.52 18.90 9.25
CA GLU A 109 2.92 18.96 8.80
C GLU A 109 3.48 20.39 8.80
N THR A 110 2.68 21.37 8.41
CA THR A 110 3.08 22.80 8.40
C THR A 110 3.23 23.35 9.82
N ILE A 111 2.38 22.92 10.74
CA ILE A 111 2.45 23.31 12.16
C ILE A 111 3.65 22.62 12.83
N GLY A 112 4.02 21.41 12.38
CA GLY A 112 5.15 20.67 12.93
C GLY A 112 4.78 19.86 14.18
N ASP A 113 3.59 19.29 14.24
CA ASP A 113 3.18 18.43 15.35
C ASP A 113 4.11 17.19 15.45
N ASP A 114 4.67 16.96 16.63
CA ASP A 114 5.53 15.81 16.95
C ASP A 114 4.67 14.57 17.24
N ILE A 115 4.24 13.89 16.18
CA ILE A 115 3.35 12.72 16.28
C ILE A 115 3.92 11.60 17.15
N PRO A 116 5.21 11.20 17.03
CA PRO A 116 5.81 10.20 17.91
C PRO A 116 5.69 10.54 19.39
N ASN A 117 5.94 11.80 19.74
CA ASN A 117 5.84 12.23 21.11
C ASN A 117 4.40 12.21 21.63
N ILE A 118 3.46 12.69 20.80
CA ILE A 118 2.03 12.70 21.13
C ILE A 118 1.51 11.27 21.36
N ILE A 119 1.91 10.29 20.53
CA ILE A 119 1.54 8.89 20.68
C ILE A 119 2.08 8.31 21.99
N ARG A 120 3.32 8.61 22.37
CA ARG A 120 3.91 8.13 23.63
C ARG A 120 3.18 8.64 24.87
N GLU A 121 2.59 9.82 24.78
CA GLU A 121 1.83 10.44 25.87
C GLU A 121 0.33 10.12 25.83
N ALA A 122 -0.15 9.42 24.78
CA ALA A 122 -1.55 9.06 24.61
C ALA A 122 -1.89 7.81 25.45
N GLU A 123 -3.14 7.75 25.92
CA GLU A 123 -3.69 6.58 26.61
C GLU A 123 -4.05 5.52 25.56
N ILE A 124 -3.18 4.52 25.37
CA ILE A 124 -3.40 3.39 24.45
C ILE A 124 -3.76 2.17 25.30
N PRO A 125 -4.92 1.51 25.06
CA PRO A 125 -5.31 0.30 25.76
C PRO A 125 -4.32 -0.85 25.53
N GLU A 126 -4.18 -1.73 26.51
CA GLU A 126 -3.32 -2.92 26.42
C GLU A 126 -3.71 -3.79 25.21
N GLY A 127 -2.71 -4.30 24.49
CA GLY A 127 -2.91 -5.10 23.28
C GLY A 127 -3.31 -4.30 22.03
N ARG A 128 -3.45 -2.98 22.12
CA ARG A 128 -3.75 -2.11 20.98
C ARG A 128 -2.49 -1.40 20.50
N THR A 129 -2.50 -1.01 19.22
CA THR A 129 -1.33 -0.41 18.58
C THR A 129 -1.70 0.89 17.86
N VAL A 130 -0.79 1.85 17.91
CA VAL A 130 -0.86 3.08 17.12
C VAL A 130 0.42 3.19 16.29
N ILE A 131 0.26 3.30 14.98
CA ILE A 131 1.38 3.54 14.05
C ILE A 131 1.18 4.90 13.37
N HIS A 132 2.27 5.50 12.87
CA HIS A 132 2.14 6.76 12.13
C HIS A 132 3.07 6.84 10.93
N ALA A 133 2.64 7.62 9.95
CA ALA A 133 3.43 8.03 8.80
C ALA A 133 3.25 9.53 8.55
N ASN A 134 4.36 10.24 8.35
CA ASN A 134 4.33 11.62 7.87
C ASN A 134 3.99 11.63 6.38
N THR A 135 2.97 12.39 6.01
CA THR A 135 2.42 12.41 4.65
C THR A 135 2.11 13.83 4.17
N PRO A 136 3.15 14.69 4.04
CA PRO A 136 2.96 16.08 3.61
C PRO A 136 2.35 16.13 2.20
N SER A 137 1.17 16.74 2.08
CA SER A 137 0.40 16.74 0.82
C SER A 137 1.04 17.56 -0.29
N TYR A 138 1.95 18.48 0.05
CA TYR A 138 2.66 19.36 -0.89
C TYR A 138 3.89 18.72 -1.52
N GLN A 139 4.27 17.50 -1.12
CA GLN A 139 5.37 16.73 -1.67
C GLN A 139 4.88 15.38 -2.18
N GLY A 140 5.60 14.79 -3.13
CA GLY A 140 5.34 13.44 -3.63
C GLY A 140 3.91 13.24 -4.17
N SER A 141 3.40 12.04 -4.02
CA SER A 141 2.06 11.62 -4.46
C SER A 141 1.47 10.57 -3.52
N HIS A 142 0.27 10.08 -3.85
CA HIS A 142 -0.34 8.95 -3.16
C HIS A 142 0.58 7.70 -3.11
N VAL A 143 1.39 7.45 -4.15
CA VAL A 143 2.37 6.35 -4.15
C VAL A 143 3.40 6.55 -3.05
N THR A 144 3.89 7.79 -2.86
CA THR A 144 4.82 8.12 -1.75
C THR A 144 4.14 7.93 -0.38
N GLY A 145 2.89 8.35 -0.26
CA GLY A 145 2.13 8.16 0.98
C GLY A 145 1.87 6.70 1.31
N PHE A 146 1.56 5.89 0.31
CA PHE A 146 1.47 4.45 0.44
C PHE A 146 2.79 3.85 0.95
N ALA A 147 3.90 4.19 0.30
CA ALA A 147 5.24 3.73 0.70
C ALA A 147 5.59 4.13 2.14
N ASN A 148 5.26 5.37 2.55
CA ASN A 148 5.51 5.85 3.91
C ASN A 148 4.71 5.07 4.95
N MET A 149 3.46 4.73 4.67
CA MET A 149 2.64 3.92 5.56
C MET A 149 3.13 2.46 5.60
N CYS A 150 3.55 1.87 4.48
CA CYS A 150 4.19 0.55 4.47
C CYS A 150 5.49 0.54 5.30
N ARG A 151 6.30 1.59 5.20
CA ARG A 151 7.47 1.75 6.08
C ARG A 151 7.08 1.86 7.56
N ALA A 152 6.01 2.56 7.87
CA ALA A 152 5.51 2.65 9.25
C ALA A 152 5.09 1.27 9.76
N MET A 153 4.38 0.45 8.98
CA MET A 153 4.06 -0.94 9.34
C MET A 153 5.32 -1.72 9.73
N VAL A 154 6.35 -1.67 8.88
CA VAL A 154 7.61 -2.34 9.16
C VAL A 154 8.31 -1.76 10.40
N SER A 155 8.37 -0.44 10.49
CA SER A 155 9.07 0.25 11.59
C SER A 155 8.46 -0.06 12.95
N TYR A 156 7.15 -0.03 13.04
CA TYR A 156 6.43 -0.21 14.31
C TYR A 156 6.16 -1.66 14.66
N LEU A 157 5.89 -2.50 13.66
CA LEU A 157 5.35 -3.83 13.90
C LEU A 157 6.33 -4.97 13.62
N ALA A 158 7.16 -4.91 12.55
CA ALA A 158 8.01 -6.05 12.19
C ALA A 158 9.02 -6.38 13.28
N GLU A 159 9.11 -7.66 13.64
CA GLU A 159 10.00 -8.18 14.66
C GLU A 159 10.78 -9.40 14.11
N ALA A 160 12.05 -9.53 14.50
CA ALA A 160 12.91 -10.67 14.17
C ALA A 160 13.29 -11.36 15.47
N ASP A 161 12.41 -12.19 15.99
CA ASP A 161 12.53 -12.86 17.28
C ASP A 161 12.93 -14.32 17.17
N LEU A 162 12.96 -14.89 15.96
CA LEU A 162 13.35 -16.28 15.73
C LEU A 162 14.81 -16.40 15.29
N PRO A 163 15.57 -17.38 15.84
CA PRO A 163 16.96 -17.63 15.47
C PRO A 163 17.11 -18.19 14.05
N VAL A 164 16.08 -18.83 13.52
CA VAL A 164 16.03 -19.41 12.17
C VAL A 164 14.82 -18.85 11.44
N LYS A 165 15.06 -18.33 10.23
CA LYS A 165 13.99 -17.78 9.41
C LYS A 165 13.01 -18.87 8.96
N LYS A 166 11.73 -18.54 8.92
CA LYS A 166 10.65 -19.43 8.44
C LYS A 166 10.71 -19.59 6.93
N GLU A 167 10.31 -20.75 6.43
CA GLU A 167 10.14 -21.02 5.00
C GLU A 167 8.88 -20.31 4.45
N GLN A 168 8.86 -19.00 4.57
CA GLN A 168 7.77 -18.13 4.11
C GLN A 168 8.32 -16.89 3.39
N VAL A 169 7.50 -16.28 2.55
CA VAL A 169 7.83 -15.06 1.80
C VAL A 169 6.96 -13.91 2.24
N ASN A 170 7.54 -12.73 2.40
CA ASN A 170 6.80 -11.49 2.44
C ASN A 170 6.59 -10.97 1.02
N ILE A 171 5.37 -10.63 0.68
CA ILE A 171 5.04 -9.90 -0.56
C ILE A 171 4.56 -8.50 -0.18
N LEU A 172 5.31 -7.50 -0.58
CA LEU A 172 4.88 -6.09 -0.56
C LEU A 172 4.31 -5.81 -1.95
N PRO A 173 2.97 -5.66 -2.09
CA PRO A 173 2.30 -5.83 -3.39
C PRO A 173 2.44 -4.65 -4.34
N GLY A 174 2.93 -3.49 -3.87
CA GLY A 174 2.87 -2.25 -4.62
C GLY A 174 1.53 -1.54 -4.47
N PHE A 175 1.40 -0.41 -5.17
CA PHE A 175 0.14 0.32 -5.21
C PHE A 175 -0.76 -0.27 -6.31
N VAL A 176 -1.45 -1.36 -5.96
CA VAL A 176 -2.29 -2.17 -6.86
C VAL A 176 -3.68 -2.39 -6.27
N ASN A 177 -4.62 -2.90 -7.06
CA ASN A 177 -5.98 -3.15 -6.61
C ASN A 177 -6.12 -4.47 -5.81
N PRO A 178 -7.22 -4.63 -5.04
CA PRO A 178 -7.47 -5.85 -4.26
C PRO A 178 -7.42 -7.16 -5.07
N GLY A 179 -7.90 -7.14 -6.32
CA GLY A 179 -7.86 -8.29 -7.22
C GLY A 179 -6.42 -8.73 -7.55
N ASP A 180 -5.51 -7.76 -7.72
CA ASP A 180 -4.10 -8.04 -7.99
C ASP A 180 -3.42 -8.66 -6.75
N MET A 181 -3.78 -8.20 -5.55
CA MET A 181 -3.27 -8.77 -4.29
C MET A 181 -3.70 -10.23 -4.13
N ARG A 182 -4.97 -10.56 -4.48
CA ARG A 182 -5.43 -11.95 -4.50
C ARG A 182 -4.67 -12.80 -5.51
N GLU A 183 -4.38 -12.26 -6.69
CA GLU A 183 -3.62 -12.98 -7.72
C GLU A 183 -2.18 -13.26 -7.27
N LEU A 184 -1.51 -12.30 -6.65
CA LEU A 184 -0.18 -12.50 -6.07
C LEU A 184 -0.18 -13.63 -5.03
N ARG A 185 -1.17 -13.65 -4.15
CA ARG A 185 -1.36 -14.70 -3.15
C ARG A 185 -1.66 -16.06 -3.81
N ARG A 186 -2.47 -16.07 -4.88
CA ARG A 186 -2.79 -17.27 -5.65
C ARG A 186 -1.53 -17.87 -6.28
N LEU A 187 -0.72 -17.06 -6.96
CA LEU A 187 0.51 -17.51 -7.61
C LEU A 187 1.50 -18.11 -6.61
N ALA A 188 1.73 -17.47 -5.48
CA ALA A 188 2.57 -18.01 -4.42
C ALA A 188 1.98 -19.30 -3.82
N GLY A 189 0.65 -19.34 -3.64
CA GLY A 189 -0.06 -20.53 -3.15
C GLY A 189 0.02 -21.73 -4.09
N VAL A 190 -0.04 -21.51 -5.41
CA VAL A 190 0.14 -22.58 -6.42
C VAL A 190 1.57 -23.15 -6.37
N LEU A 191 2.57 -22.32 -6.02
CA LEU A 191 3.93 -22.74 -5.78
C LEU A 191 4.11 -23.46 -4.42
N GLY A 192 3.11 -23.42 -3.55
CA GLY A 192 3.18 -24.01 -2.21
C GLY A 192 4.02 -23.21 -1.21
N VAL A 193 4.28 -21.91 -1.47
CA VAL A 193 5.05 -21.03 -0.59
C VAL A 193 4.13 -20.34 0.42
N PRO A 194 4.30 -20.55 1.72
CA PRO A 194 3.62 -19.76 2.74
C PRO A 194 3.91 -18.26 2.57
N THR A 195 2.85 -17.44 2.55
CA THR A 195 2.96 -16.04 2.12
C THR A 195 2.33 -15.10 3.12
N LEU A 196 3.10 -14.11 3.55
CA LEU A 196 2.62 -12.91 4.21
C LEU A 196 2.53 -11.79 3.17
N LEU A 197 1.32 -11.32 2.87
CA LEU A 197 1.09 -10.23 1.94
C LEU A 197 0.56 -9.02 2.74
N PHE A 198 1.31 -7.94 2.73
CA PHE A 198 0.92 -6.69 3.41
C PHE A 198 1.48 -5.44 2.69
N PRO A 199 0.68 -4.33 2.68
CA PRO A 199 -0.74 -4.29 3.06
C PRO A 199 -1.62 -5.14 2.15
N ASP A 200 -2.71 -5.69 2.65
CA ASP A 200 -3.66 -6.48 1.86
C ASP A 200 -5.06 -5.86 1.93
N THR A 201 -5.47 -5.16 0.88
CA THR A 201 -6.79 -4.54 0.82
C THR A 201 -7.86 -5.46 0.22
N SER A 202 -7.50 -6.68 -0.14
CA SER A 202 -8.45 -7.67 -0.64
C SER A 202 -9.41 -8.11 0.46
N ASN A 203 -10.68 -8.28 0.12
CA ASN A 203 -11.78 -8.52 1.04
C ASN A 203 -11.98 -7.42 2.12
N VAL A 204 -11.38 -6.25 1.91
CA VAL A 204 -11.64 -5.03 2.69
C VAL A 204 -12.35 -3.99 1.82
N LEU A 205 -11.80 -3.69 0.65
CA LEU A 205 -12.33 -2.69 -0.29
C LEU A 205 -13.14 -3.30 -1.44
N ASP A 206 -13.25 -4.60 -1.49
CA ASP A 206 -14.04 -5.37 -2.46
C ASP A 206 -14.76 -6.54 -1.77
N THR A 207 -15.24 -6.30 -0.57
CA THR A 207 -16.01 -7.24 0.23
C THR A 207 -17.31 -7.63 -0.48
N PRO A 208 -17.69 -8.93 -0.49
CA PRO A 208 -18.96 -9.35 -1.06
C PRO A 208 -20.12 -8.62 -0.39
N LEU A 209 -21.15 -8.26 -1.16
CA LEU A 209 -22.36 -7.69 -0.62
C LEU A 209 -23.03 -8.69 0.34
N THR A 210 -23.10 -8.29 1.62
CA THR A 210 -23.77 -9.05 2.67
C THR A 210 -25.01 -8.32 3.14
N SER A 211 -25.90 -9.01 3.86
CA SER A 211 -27.09 -8.39 4.43
C SER A 211 -26.79 -7.53 5.68
N ARG A 212 -25.54 -7.55 6.15
CA ARG A 212 -25.10 -6.84 7.36
C ARG A 212 -23.83 -6.06 7.08
N TYR A 213 -23.79 -4.81 7.51
CA TYR A 213 -22.56 -4.00 7.47
C TYR A 213 -21.60 -4.47 8.57
N GLU A 214 -20.36 -4.77 8.18
CA GLU A 214 -19.25 -5.06 9.07
C GLU A 214 -18.25 -3.91 9.00
N MET A 215 -17.98 -3.30 10.16
CA MET A 215 -17.09 -2.15 10.26
C MET A 215 -15.64 -2.54 9.92
N PHE A 216 -15.20 -3.70 10.38
CA PHE A 216 -13.91 -4.29 10.09
C PHE A 216 -14.14 -5.63 9.37
N PRO A 217 -14.10 -5.64 8.02
CA PRO A 217 -14.23 -6.88 7.25
C PRO A 217 -13.14 -7.89 7.60
N ALA A 218 -13.37 -9.15 7.24
CA ALA A 218 -12.42 -10.24 7.52
C ALA A 218 -11.09 -10.16 6.73
N GLY A 219 -10.97 -9.26 5.75
CA GLY A 219 -9.74 -9.04 4.98
C GLY A 219 -8.66 -8.29 5.77
N GLY A 220 -7.54 -8.06 5.13
CA GLY A 220 -6.39 -7.36 5.69
C GLY A 220 -5.33 -8.29 6.27
N ALA A 221 -4.08 -7.83 6.30
CA ALA A 221 -3.00 -8.50 7.01
C ALA A 221 -3.12 -8.23 8.51
N THR A 222 -3.07 -9.26 9.35
CA THR A 222 -3.16 -9.07 10.81
C THR A 222 -1.88 -8.44 11.37
N VAL A 223 -1.99 -7.85 12.56
CA VAL A 223 -0.82 -7.30 13.28
C VAL A 223 0.24 -8.38 13.51
N GLU A 224 -0.20 -9.59 13.85
CA GLU A 224 0.65 -10.75 14.10
C GLU A 224 1.38 -11.18 12.81
N GLU A 225 0.71 -11.19 11.66
CA GLU A 225 1.36 -11.47 10.36
C GLU A 225 2.39 -10.41 10.01
N ILE A 226 2.08 -9.12 10.19
CA ILE A 226 3.04 -8.04 9.92
C ILE A 226 4.22 -8.13 10.90
N ARG A 227 3.97 -8.45 12.17
CA ARG A 227 5.00 -8.65 13.18
C ARG A 227 5.92 -9.79 12.77
N ASP A 228 5.37 -10.93 12.36
CA ASP A 228 6.10 -12.12 11.94
C ASP A 228 6.87 -11.95 10.62
N SER A 229 6.62 -10.87 9.88
CA SER A 229 7.34 -10.59 8.62
C SER A 229 8.86 -10.51 8.79
N GLY A 230 9.33 -10.11 9.97
CA GLY A 230 10.75 -10.10 10.30
C GLY A 230 11.37 -11.49 10.43
N ASN A 231 10.58 -12.55 10.49
CA ASN A 231 11.01 -13.94 10.57
C ASN A 231 11.00 -14.66 9.22
N SER A 232 10.57 -14.00 8.15
CA SER A 232 10.48 -14.60 6.82
C SER A 232 11.85 -14.83 6.19
N ARG A 233 11.93 -15.80 5.28
CA ARG A 233 13.14 -16.14 4.54
C ARG A 233 13.46 -15.09 3.47
N LEU A 234 12.44 -14.54 2.83
CA LEU A 234 12.56 -13.59 1.72
C LEU A 234 11.48 -12.52 1.81
N THR A 235 11.80 -11.32 1.31
CA THR A 235 10.83 -10.28 0.97
C THR A 235 10.90 -10.02 -0.54
N VAL A 236 9.75 -10.06 -1.21
CA VAL A 236 9.58 -9.58 -2.59
C VAL A 236 8.87 -8.24 -2.52
N ALA A 237 9.57 -7.17 -2.94
CA ALA A 237 9.01 -5.82 -2.99
C ALA A 237 8.64 -5.47 -4.43
N LEU A 238 7.34 -5.42 -4.71
CA LEU A 238 6.80 -5.12 -6.03
C LEU A 238 6.61 -3.61 -6.21
N GLY A 239 7.27 -3.07 -7.24
CA GLY A 239 7.32 -1.63 -7.49
C GLY A 239 8.42 -0.92 -6.69
N THR A 240 9.22 -0.18 -7.42
CA THR A 240 10.38 0.54 -6.85
C THR A 240 9.96 1.64 -5.89
N TRP A 241 8.89 2.38 -6.24
CA TRP A 241 8.46 3.55 -5.46
C TRP A 241 7.45 3.20 -4.38
N ALA A 242 6.57 2.24 -4.62
CA ALA A 242 5.53 1.89 -3.66
C ALA A 242 6.04 0.95 -2.55
N SER A 243 6.74 -0.12 -2.90
CA SER A 243 7.16 -1.17 -1.96
C SER A 243 8.63 -1.16 -1.62
N GLY A 244 9.49 -0.67 -2.53
CA GLY A 244 10.93 -0.67 -2.35
C GLY A 244 11.41 -0.11 -1.00
N PRO A 245 10.92 1.07 -0.55
CA PRO A 245 11.34 1.66 0.72
C PRO A 245 10.99 0.82 1.96
N ALA A 246 9.86 0.12 1.96
CA ALA A 246 9.47 -0.77 3.06
C ALA A 246 10.28 -2.07 3.06
N GLY A 247 10.53 -2.64 1.85
CA GLY A 247 11.38 -3.81 1.70
C GLY A 247 12.83 -3.58 2.15
N ALA A 248 13.40 -2.43 1.79
CA ALA A 248 14.73 -2.04 2.25
C ALA A 248 14.80 -1.87 3.77
N LEU A 249 13.79 -1.26 4.39
CA LEU A 249 13.72 -1.12 5.83
C LEU A 249 13.58 -2.47 6.55
N LEU A 250 12.80 -3.40 5.99
CA LEU A 250 12.65 -4.74 6.56
C LEU A 250 13.98 -5.53 6.50
N GLN A 251 14.73 -5.37 5.42
CA GLN A 251 16.07 -5.93 5.31
C GLN A 251 17.04 -5.31 6.34
N GLU A 252 17.03 -4.00 6.48
CA GLU A 252 17.88 -3.28 7.45
C GLU A 252 17.53 -3.66 8.90
N LYS A 253 16.23 -3.62 9.25
CA LYS A 253 15.75 -3.83 10.63
C LYS A 253 15.80 -5.29 11.07
N CYS A 254 15.40 -6.20 10.18
CA CYS A 254 15.17 -7.62 10.53
C CYS A 254 16.12 -8.58 9.82
N GLY A 255 16.98 -8.11 8.91
CA GLY A 255 17.90 -8.95 8.17
C GLY A 255 17.21 -9.91 7.17
N VAL A 256 15.97 -9.63 6.78
CA VAL A 256 15.26 -10.41 5.77
C VAL A 256 15.70 -9.96 4.38
N PRO A 257 16.32 -10.80 3.54
CA PRO A 257 16.72 -10.42 2.20
C PRO A 257 15.57 -9.84 1.40
N CYS A 258 15.79 -8.74 0.67
CA CYS A 258 14.77 -8.10 -0.15
C CYS A 258 15.14 -8.16 -1.63
N VAL A 259 14.24 -8.70 -2.44
CA VAL A 259 14.32 -8.71 -3.90
C VAL A 259 13.32 -7.71 -4.45
N PRO A 260 13.78 -6.54 -4.93
CA PRO A 260 12.92 -5.60 -5.62
C PRO A 260 12.59 -6.11 -7.03
N LEU A 261 11.31 -6.17 -7.36
CA LEU A 261 10.81 -6.56 -8.68
C LEU A 261 9.83 -5.50 -9.18
N LYS A 262 9.61 -5.49 -10.50
CA LYS A 262 8.51 -4.71 -11.09
C LYS A 262 7.17 -5.35 -10.74
N LEU A 263 6.10 -4.59 -10.94
CA LEU A 263 4.76 -5.18 -10.88
C LEU A 263 4.67 -6.30 -11.93
N PRO A 264 4.15 -7.48 -11.59
CA PRO A 264 4.09 -8.64 -12.49
C PRO A 264 2.99 -8.48 -13.54
N ILE A 265 3.13 -7.46 -14.40
CA ILE A 265 2.26 -7.19 -15.53
C ILE A 265 2.92 -7.73 -16.80
N GLY A 266 2.20 -8.57 -17.54
CA GLY A 266 2.71 -9.24 -18.72
C GLY A 266 3.59 -10.46 -18.41
N LEU A 267 4.01 -11.16 -19.46
CA LEU A 267 4.70 -12.46 -19.34
C LEU A 267 6.05 -12.33 -18.62
N LYS A 268 6.88 -11.39 -19.04
CA LYS A 268 8.26 -11.27 -18.55
C LYS A 268 8.30 -10.98 -17.05
N ALA A 269 7.58 -9.95 -16.59
CA ALA A 269 7.59 -9.57 -15.18
C ALA A 269 6.91 -10.63 -14.29
N THR A 270 5.88 -11.33 -14.81
CA THR A 270 5.27 -12.47 -14.10
C THR A 270 6.23 -13.66 -14.01
N ASP A 271 6.96 -13.95 -15.10
CA ASP A 271 8.01 -14.99 -15.08
C ASP A 271 9.10 -14.63 -14.05
N GLU A 272 9.55 -13.37 -13.99
CA GLU A 272 10.54 -12.90 -13.01
C GLU A 272 10.05 -13.08 -11.55
N PHE A 273 8.80 -12.76 -11.27
CA PHE A 273 8.19 -12.96 -9.95
C PHE A 273 8.11 -14.45 -9.58
N VAL A 274 7.59 -15.29 -10.47
CA VAL A 274 7.49 -16.75 -10.23
C VAL A 274 8.86 -17.36 -10.04
N MET A 275 9.83 -17.00 -10.91
CA MET A 275 11.18 -17.56 -10.86
C MET A 275 11.99 -17.08 -9.65
N ALA A 276 11.71 -15.89 -9.10
CA ALA A 276 12.32 -15.46 -7.85
C ALA A 276 11.94 -16.39 -6.69
N LEU A 277 10.66 -16.78 -6.60
CA LEU A 277 10.18 -17.73 -5.60
C LEU A 277 10.69 -19.14 -5.85
N VAL A 278 10.63 -19.61 -7.09
CA VAL A 278 11.12 -20.95 -7.49
C VAL A 278 12.60 -21.11 -7.12
N LYS A 279 13.43 -20.13 -7.43
CA LYS A 279 14.87 -20.16 -7.15
C LYS A 279 15.16 -20.13 -5.66
N GLU A 280 14.48 -19.25 -4.92
CA GLU A 280 14.74 -19.09 -3.47
C GLU A 280 14.33 -20.31 -2.66
N PHE A 281 13.19 -20.90 -3.00
CA PHE A 281 12.63 -22.05 -2.25
C PHE A 281 12.99 -23.41 -2.87
N GLY A 282 13.80 -23.43 -3.95
CA GLY A 282 14.24 -24.67 -4.59
C GLY A 282 13.10 -25.48 -5.21
N LEU A 283 12.08 -24.81 -5.74
CA LEU A 283 10.85 -25.42 -6.26
C LEU A 283 10.95 -25.72 -7.75
N ALA A 284 10.02 -26.53 -8.25
CA ALA A 284 9.76 -26.67 -9.68
C ALA A 284 8.52 -25.84 -10.06
N VAL A 285 8.50 -25.32 -11.30
CA VAL A 285 7.29 -24.63 -11.81
C VAL A 285 6.18 -25.65 -12.01
N PRO A 286 5.01 -25.50 -11.36
CA PRO A 286 3.89 -26.41 -11.53
C PRO A 286 3.36 -26.41 -12.98
N ALA A 287 2.91 -27.58 -13.46
CA ALA A 287 2.36 -27.72 -14.80
C ALA A 287 1.15 -26.78 -15.05
N SER A 288 0.35 -26.50 -14.03
CA SER A 288 -0.77 -25.56 -14.12
C SER A 288 -0.31 -24.16 -14.52
N LEU A 289 0.74 -23.62 -13.90
CA LEU A 289 1.28 -22.30 -14.27
C LEU A 289 1.89 -22.31 -15.68
N ALA A 290 2.54 -23.40 -16.08
CA ALA A 290 3.07 -23.54 -17.43
C ALA A 290 1.94 -23.54 -18.48
N ILE A 291 0.81 -24.18 -18.18
CA ILE A 291 -0.39 -24.17 -19.03
C ILE A 291 -0.98 -22.75 -19.11
N GLU A 292 -1.22 -22.09 -17.97
CA GLU A 292 -1.73 -20.71 -17.92
C GLU A 292 -0.85 -19.75 -18.74
N ARG A 293 0.48 -19.85 -18.57
CA ARG A 293 1.45 -19.09 -19.36
C ARG A 293 1.32 -19.37 -20.86
N GLY A 294 1.17 -20.64 -21.26
CA GLY A 294 0.97 -21.05 -22.65
C GLY A 294 -0.31 -20.45 -23.25
N GLN A 295 -1.40 -20.42 -22.48
CA GLN A 295 -2.67 -19.80 -22.90
C GLN A 295 -2.53 -18.28 -23.12
N VAL A 296 -1.76 -17.58 -22.30
CA VAL A 296 -1.47 -16.16 -22.52
C VAL A 296 -0.65 -15.95 -23.79
N VAL A 297 0.36 -16.79 -24.04
CA VAL A 297 1.16 -16.74 -25.27
C VAL A 297 0.29 -16.95 -26.50
N ASP A 298 -0.58 -17.94 -26.46
CA ASP A 298 -1.53 -18.24 -27.53
C ASP A 298 -2.45 -17.05 -27.82
N THR A 299 -3.04 -16.47 -26.78
CA THR A 299 -3.88 -15.26 -26.89
C THR A 299 -3.10 -14.07 -27.47
N LEU A 300 -1.85 -13.88 -27.10
CA LEU A 300 -0.99 -12.82 -27.66
C LEU A 300 -0.72 -13.04 -29.15
N ILE A 301 -0.50 -14.28 -29.57
CA ILE A 301 -0.33 -14.64 -30.98
C ILE A 301 -1.60 -14.35 -31.76
N ASP A 302 -2.75 -14.73 -31.25
CA ASP A 302 -4.05 -14.54 -31.90
C ASP A 302 -4.45 -13.05 -31.98
N THR A 303 -3.97 -12.22 -31.10
CA THR A 303 -4.39 -10.81 -31.01
C THR A 303 -3.36 -9.79 -31.50
N HIS A 304 -2.10 -10.20 -31.76
CA HIS A 304 -0.99 -9.28 -32.06
C HIS A 304 -1.28 -8.35 -33.25
N PHE A 305 -2.00 -8.81 -34.28
CA PHE A 305 -2.33 -8.00 -35.45
C PHE A 305 -3.25 -6.81 -35.13
N HIS A 306 -3.98 -6.85 -34.00
CA HIS A 306 -4.78 -5.72 -33.54
C HIS A 306 -3.92 -4.57 -32.99
N TYR A 307 -2.71 -4.87 -32.53
CA TYR A 307 -1.80 -3.91 -31.90
C TYR A 307 -0.66 -3.48 -32.78
N GLN A 308 -0.29 -4.27 -33.77
CA GLN A 308 0.83 -4.00 -34.67
C GLN A 308 0.73 -2.61 -35.28
N GLY A 309 1.81 -1.84 -35.21
CA GLY A 309 1.93 -0.50 -35.78
C GLY A 309 1.16 0.61 -35.06
N LYS A 310 0.45 0.30 -33.98
CA LYS A 310 -0.23 1.33 -33.18
C LYS A 310 0.77 2.08 -32.29
N ARG A 311 0.59 3.39 -32.20
CA ARG A 311 1.33 4.24 -31.25
C ARG A 311 0.47 4.39 -30.01
N VAL A 312 1.05 4.10 -28.84
CA VAL A 312 0.39 4.15 -27.54
C VAL A 312 1.11 5.17 -26.66
N ALA A 313 0.36 6.02 -25.97
CA ALA A 313 0.87 6.86 -24.90
C ALA A 313 0.34 6.33 -23.58
N ILE A 314 1.25 6.12 -22.62
CA ILE A 314 0.90 5.62 -21.28
C ILE A 314 1.22 6.70 -20.27
N PHE A 315 0.29 6.97 -19.37
CA PHE A 315 0.47 7.88 -18.23
C PHE A 315 -0.19 7.30 -17.00
N GLY A 316 0.36 7.58 -15.82
CA GLY A 316 -0.14 7.06 -14.55
C GLY A 316 0.98 6.98 -13.51
N ASP A 317 0.81 6.07 -12.58
CA ASP A 317 1.79 5.84 -11.53
C ASP A 317 3.06 5.17 -12.08
N PRO A 318 4.25 5.58 -11.59
CA PRO A 318 5.52 5.18 -12.19
C PRO A 318 5.71 3.67 -12.26
N ASP A 319 5.39 2.93 -11.18
CA ASP A 319 5.56 1.47 -11.16
C ASP A 319 4.67 0.78 -12.21
N THR A 320 3.42 1.25 -12.38
CA THR A 320 2.48 0.73 -13.39
C THR A 320 2.92 1.08 -14.81
N VAL A 321 3.35 2.33 -15.03
CA VAL A 321 3.81 2.77 -16.36
C VAL A 321 5.02 1.97 -16.80
N ILE A 322 6.01 1.76 -15.93
CA ILE A 322 7.20 0.96 -16.24
C ILE A 322 6.83 -0.49 -16.55
N ALA A 323 5.96 -1.09 -15.76
CA ALA A 323 5.54 -2.47 -15.98
C ALA A 323 4.75 -2.66 -17.30
N LEU A 324 4.03 -1.63 -17.77
CA LEU A 324 3.28 -1.68 -19.03
C LEU A 324 4.14 -1.41 -20.27
N VAL A 325 5.26 -0.69 -20.13
CA VAL A 325 6.13 -0.31 -21.27
C VAL A 325 7.10 -1.43 -21.65
N GLU A 326 7.45 -2.30 -20.71
CA GLU A 326 8.42 -3.40 -20.90
C GLU A 326 7.77 -4.72 -21.30
#